data_2780688fc01faae35529de01993f24bf
#
_entry.id   2780688fc01faae35529de01993f24bf
#
_cell.length_a   1.000
_cell.length_b   1.000
_cell.length_c   1.000
_cell.angle_alpha   90.00
_cell.angle_beta   90.00
_cell.angle_gamma   90.00
#
_symmetry.space_group_name_H-M   'P 1'
#
loop_
_entity.id
_entity.type
_entity.pdbx_description
1 polymer ?
#
loop_
_entity_poly.entity_id
_entity_poly.type
_entity_poly.pdbx_seq_one_letter_code
_entity_poly.pdbx_strand_id
1 'polypeptide(L)'
;MNKKFNMHEFLLKYPKAEEVILKNNINVDNIKEIYEDYIEYKNSYESQAGFIANILRSQTMVHSVKSRIKDPDRLIEKVIRKIEDRKNKYGNDFEFTVNNYKNEINDLIGIRVIHIFKDQWQGIHEFIINTWKVIEITANVREGDNIEVFDDPSIEVRSKASGYRSVHYLVEFYPTNQKVIAEIQVRTIFEEGYGEIDHRLRYSHNEIPEILKSNLLLFNRIVGSADEMASLINNISKEWGEKEIDYKKIIEEQKTEINRLKSNKTSN
;
A
#
# COMPACT_ATOMS: atom_id res chain seq x y z
N MET A 1 -9.60 -15.35 -26.59
CA MET A 1 -10.42 -16.47 -26.09
C MET A 1 -10.56 -16.27 -24.58
N ASN A 2 -11.74 -15.97 -24.07
CA ASN A 2 -11.97 -15.88 -22.63
C ASN A 2 -11.80 -17.27 -22.02
N LYS A 3 -10.83 -17.40 -21.11
CA LYS A 3 -10.62 -18.65 -20.37
C LYS A 3 -11.84 -18.87 -19.47
N LYS A 4 -12.62 -19.91 -19.74
CA LYS A 4 -13.73 -20.30 -18.87
C LYS A 4 -13.20 -20.81 -17.54
N PHE A 5 -13.91 -20.54 -16.46
CA PHE A 5 -13.54 -21.03 -15.13
C PHE A 5 -13.61 -22.57 -15.10
N ASN A 6 -12.53 -23.19 -14.63
CA ASN A 6 -12.46 -24.63 -14.44
C ASN A 6 -12.26 -24.94 -12.95
N MET A 7 -13.32 -25.40 -12.30
CA MET A 7 -13.32 -25.72 -10.86
C MET A 7 -12.28 -26.80 -10.51
N HIS A 8 -12.10 -27.81 -11.34
CA HIS A 8 -11.13 -28.86 -11.07
C HIS A 8 -9.68 -28.33 -11.07
N GLU A 9 -9.30 -27.54 -12.07
CA GLU A 9 -7.97 -26.88 -12.11
C GLU A 9 -7.78 -25.93 -10.91
N PHE A 10 -8.84 -25.21 -10.53
CA PHE A 10 -8.82 -24.32 -9.39
C PHE A 10 -8.57 -25.08 -8.08
N LEU A 11 -9.27 -26.19 -7.82
CA LEU A 11 -9.12 -26.98 -6.59
C LEU A 11 -7.75 -27.68 -6.51
N LEU A 12 -7.16 -28.07 -7.64
CA LEU A 12 -5.77 -28.55 -7.66
C LEU A 12 -4.78 -27.49 -7.17
N LYS A 13 -5.03 -26.22 -7.48
CA LYS A 13 -4.20 -25.09 -7.06
C LYS A 13 -4.49 -24.62 -5.63
N TYR A 14 -5.76 -24.74 -5.18
CA TYR A 14 -6.23 -24.29 -3.86
C TYR A 14 -7.02 -25.42 -3.16
N PRO A 15 -6.37 -26.51 -2.72
CA PRO A 15 -7.06 -27.68 -2.19
C PRO A 15 -7.90 -27.40 -0.93
N LYS A 16 -7.50 -26.44 -0.09
CA LYS A 16 -8.27 -26.02 1.10
C LYS A 16 -9.62 -25.37 0.76
N ALA A 17 -9.80 -24.89 -0.46
CA ALA A 17 -11.05 -24.28 -0.88
C ALA A 17 -12.19 -25.28 -0.94
N GLU A 18 -11.93 -26.55 -1.24
CA GLU A 18 -12.95 -27.60 -1.33
C GLU A 18 -13.66 -27.82 0.00
N GLU A 19 -12.91 -27.89 1.09
CA GLU A 19 -13.49 -28.04 2.45
C GLU A 19 -14.41 -26.86 2.79
N VAL A 20 -13.96 -25.62 2.47
CA VAL A 20 -14.75 -24.42 2.75
C VAL A 20 -16.03 -24.37 1.91
N ILE A 21 -15.94 -24.77 0.63
CA ILE A 21 -17.11 -24.85 -0.28
C ILE A 21 -18.15 -25.81 0.28
N LEU A 22 -17.73 -27.02 0.66
CA LEU A 22 -18.61 -28.05 1.21
C LEU A 22 -19.22 -27.65 2.56
N LYS A 23 -18.39 -27.15 3.48
CA LYS A 23 -18.83 -26.71 4.81
C LYS A 23 -19.89 -25.61 4.76
N ASN A 24 -19.75 -24.69 3.83
CA ASN A 24 -20.60 -23.50 3.73
C ASN A 24 -21.71 -23.61 2.68
N ASN A 25 -21.83 -24.76 1.98
CA ASN A 25 -22.77 -24.98 0.87
C ASN A 25 -22.68 -23.87 -0.18
N ILE A 26 -21.45 -23.50 -0.60
CA ILE A 26 -21.26 -22.41 -1.54
C ILE A 26 -21.78 -22.83 -2.93
N ASN A 27 -22.61 -21.98 -3.53
CA ASN A 27 -23.10 -22.22 -4.88
C ASN A 27 -21.97 -22.03 -5.91
N VAL A 28 -21.60 -23.13 -6.58
CA VAL A 28 -20.51 -23.15 -7.56
C VAL A 28 -20.85 -22.32 -8.81
N ASP A 29 -22.12 -22.20 -9.15
CA ASP A 29 -22.51 -21.40 -10.32
C ASP A 29 -22.32 -19.90 -10.04
N ASN A 30 -22.60 -19.42 -8.83
CA ASN A 30 -22.23 -18.05 -8.41
C ASN A 30 -20.73 -17.79 -8.53
N ILE A 31 -19.88 -18.77 -8.20
CA ILE A 31 -18.41 -18.65 -8.35
C ILE A 31 -18.01 -18.47 -9.81
N LYS A 32 -18.61 -19.25 -10.72
CA LYS A 32 -18.35 -19.16 -12.16
C LYS A 32 -18.79 -17.80 -12.72
N GLU A 33 -19.99 -17.37 -12.35
CA GLU A 33 -20.52 -16.08 -12.77
C GLU A 33 -19.63 -14.91 -12.30
N ILE A 34 -19.17 -14.93 -11.04
CA ILE A 34 -18.25 -13.93 -10.50
C ILE A 34 -16.94 -13.92 -11.29
N TYR A 35 -16.37 -15.10 -11.60
CA TYR A 35 -15.15 -15.21 -12.38
C TYR A 35 -15.31 -14.63 -13.79
N GLU A 36 -16.41 -14.97 -14.47
CA GLU A 36 -16.69 -14.53 -15.84
C GLU A 36 -16.95 -13.01 -15.87
N ASP A 37 -17.75 -12.46 -14.95
CA ASP A 37 -17.96 -11.02 -14.80
C ASP A 37 -16.65 -10.29 -14.55
N TYR A 38 -15.79 -10.82 -13.66
CA TYR A 38 -14.51 -10.20 -13.39
C TYR A 38 -13.58 -10.18 -14.61
N ILE A 39 -13.54 -11.26 -15.39
CA ILE A 39 -12.75 -11.33 -16.63
C ILE A 39 -13.25 -10.33 -17.67
N GLU A 40 -14.57 -10.14 -17.79
CA GLU A 40 -15.16 -9.17 -18.69
C GLU A 40 -14.73 -7.75 -18.36
N TYR A 41 -14.74 -7.40 -17.08
CA TYR A 41 -14.35 -6.05 -16.61
C TYR A 41 -12.83 -5.85 -16.42
N LYS A 42 -12.01 -6.88 -16.63
CA LYS A 42 -10.57 -6.85 -16.37
C LYS A 42 -9.85 -5.66 -17.00
N ASN A 43 -10.06 -5.41 -18.28
CA ASN A 43 -9.43 -4.31 -19.01
C ASN A 43 -9.85 -2.93 -18.46
N SER A 44 -11.10 -2.82 -18.00
CA SER A 44 -11.61 -1.61 -17.37
C SER A 44 -10.89 -1.35 -16.04
N TYR A 45 -10.72 -2.39 -15.21
CA TYR A 45 -9.96 -2.29 -13.96
C TYR A 45 -8.48 -1.94 -14.20
N GLU A 46 -7.84 -2.48 -15.23
CA GLU A 46 -6.47 -2.12 -15.60
C GLU A 46 -6.34 -0.64 -15.96
N SER A 47 -7.27 -0.11 -16.75
CA SER A 47 -7.30 1.31 -17.12
C SER A 47 -7.51 2.20 -15.90
N GLN A 48 -8.42 1.84 -15.02
CA GLN A 48 -8.70 2.56 -13.78
C GLN A 48 -7.51 2.54 -12.81
N ALA A 49 -6.84 1.38 -12.66
CA ALA A 49 -5.62 1.25 -11.87
C ALA A 49 -4.50 2.15 -12.42
N GLY A 50 -4.35 2.20 -13.76
CA GLY A 50 -3.41 3.07 -14.44
C GLY A 50 -3.70 4.56 -14.19
N PHE A 51 -4.96 4.97 -14.21
CA PHE A 51 -5.39 6.34 -13.93
C PHE A 51 -5.00 6.79 -12.51
N ILE A 52 -5.34 6.00 -11.48
CA ILE A 52 -4.96 6.31 -10.09
C ILE A 52 -3.44 6.36 -9.95
N ALA A 53 -2.73 5.40 -10.54
CA ALA A 53 -1.27 5.34 -10.49
C ALA A 53 -0.62 6.57 -11.12
N ASN A 54 -1.16 7.10 -12.21
CA ASN A 54 -0.64 8.31 -12.86
C ASN A 54 -0.82 9.57 -12.00
N ILE A 55 -1.96 9.70 -11.33
CA ILE A 55 -2.20 10.80 -10.37
C ILE A 55 -1.17 10.75 -9.23
N LEU A 56 -0.93 9.57 -8.65
CA LEU A 56 0.04 9.40 -7.57
C LEU A 56 1.50 9.63 -8.02
N ARG A 57 1.85 9.24 -9.25
CA ARG A 57 3.20 9.48 -9.81
C ARG A 57 3.53 10.96 -9.99
N SER A 58 2.54 11.83 -10.11
CA SER A 58 2.77 13.28 -10.25
C SER A 58 3.27 13.94 -8.96
N GLN A 59 3.23 13.23 -7.82
CA GLN A 59 3.64 13.78 -6.53
C GLN A 59 5.16 13.66 -6.36
N THR A 60 5.81 14.77 -6.00
CA THR A 60 7.27 14.85 -5.84
C THR A 60 7.83 13.99 -4.73
N MET A 61 7.01 13.69 -3.72
CA MET A 61 7.35 12.82 -2.58
C MET A 61 7.33 11.32 -2.95
N VAL A 62 6.73 10.99 -4.10
CA VAL A 62 6.56 9.60 -4.54
C VAL A 62 7.74 9.19 -5.41
N HIS A 63 8.46 8.16 -5.00
CA HIS A 63 9.57 7.59 -5.76
C HIS A 63 9.08 6.73 -6.92
N SER A 64 8.13 5.83 -6.66
CA SER A 64 7.55 4.97 -7.70
C SER A 64 6.14 4.50 -7.35
N VAL A 65 5.35 4.19 -8.38
CA VAL A 65 4.01 3.63 -8.22
C VAL A 65 3.86 2.40 -9.10
N LYS A 66 3.43 1.30 -8.48
CA LYS A 66 3.03 0.07 -9.16
C LYS A 66 1.52 -0.10 -9.05
N SER A 67 0.86 -0.40 -10.14
CA SER A 67 -0.55 -0.77 -10.16
C SER A 67 -0.73 -2.23 -10.56
N ARG A 68 -1.72 -2.87 -9.98
CA ARG A 68 -2.12 -4.23 -10.33
C ARG A 68 -3.62 -4.39 -10.20
N ILE A 69 -4.16 -5.30 -10.96
CA ILE A 69 -5.49 -5.87 -10.70
C ILE A 69 -5.34 -7.24 -10.04
N LYS A 70 -6.34 -7.66 -9.33
CA LYS A 70 -6.35 -8.96 -8.66
C LYS A 70 -6.31 -10.09 -9.69
N ASP A 71 -5.51 -11.12 -9.42
CA ASP A 71 -5.53 -12.33 -10.20
C ASP A 71 -6.90 -13.02 -10.06
N PRO A 72 -7.53 -13.49 -11.16
CA PRO A 72 -8.87 -14.06 -11.14
C PRO A 72 -9.01 -15.28 -10.22
N ASP A 73 -8.01 -16.19 -10.21
CA ASP A 73 -8.06 -17.37 -9.35
C ASP A 73 -7.93 -16.95 -7.87
N ARG A 74 -7.10 -15.93 -7.59
CA ARG A 74 -6.98 -15.37 -6.23
C ARG A 74 -8.21 -14.58 -5.80
N LEU A 75 -8.96 -14.01 -6.74
CA LEU A 75 -10.27 -13.44 -6.43
C LEU A 75 -11.20 -14.52 -5.92
N ILE A 76 -11.32 -15.63 -6.65
CA ILE A 76 -12.19 -16.73 -6.27
C ILE A 76 -11.76 -17.36 -4.93
N GLU A 77 -10.44 -17.57 -4.73
CA GLU A 77 -9.92 -18.05 -3.42
C GLU A 77 -10.35 -17.10 -2.29
N LYS A 78 -10.24 -15.79 -2.49
CA LYS A 78 -10.62 -14.80 -1.48
C LYS A 78 -12.12 -14.77 -1.22
N VAL A 79 -12.95 -14.91 -2.26
CA VAL A 79 -14.42 -15.03 -2.15
C VAL A 79 -14.77 -16.25 -1.27
N ILE A 80 -14.21 -17.40 -1.58
CA ILE A 80 -14.46 -18.64 -0.81
C ILE A 80 -14.01 -18.47 0.63
N ARG A 81 -12.78 -18.01 0.86
CA ARG A 81 -12.22 -17.85 2.20
C ARG A 81 -12.98 -16.83 3.07
N LYS A 82 -13.57 -15.80 2.47
CA LYS A 82 -14.30 -14.75 3.20
C LYS A 82 -15.76 -15.09 3.49
N ILE A 83 -16.29 -16.22 3.03
CA ILE A 83 -17.70 -16.53 3.17
C ILE A 83 -18.15 -16.61 4.63
N GLU A 84 -17.32 -17.18 5.51
CA GLU A 84 -17.67 -17.32 6.93
C GLU A 84 -17.73 -15.95 7.62
N ASP A 85 -16.77 -15.07 7.36
CA ASP A 85 -16.77 -13.72 7.90
C ASP A 85 -18.01 -12.94 7.44
N ARG A 86 -18.44 -13.16 6.19
CA ARG A 86 -19.61 -12.49 5.63
C ARG A 86 -20.93 -13.07 6.15
N LYS A 87 -21.01 -14.37 6.33
CA LYS A 87 -22.15 -14.99 7.01
C LYS A 87 -22.29 -14.52 8.44
N ASN A 88 -21.18 -14.38 9.17
CA ASN A 88 -21.18 -13.83 10.53
C ASN A 88 -21.67 -12.37 10.56
N LYS A 89 -21.36 -11.59 9.53
CA LYS A 89 -21.73 -10.17 9.45
C LYS A 89 -23.17 -9.94 8.96
N TYR A 90 -23.62 -10.69 7.97
CA TYR A 90 -24.87 -10.44 7.25
C TYR A 90 -25.95 -11.50 7.46
N GLY A 91 -25.62 -12.61 8.14
CA GLY A 91 -26.50 -13.76 8.36
C GLY A 91 -26.11 -14.99 7.53
N ASN A 92 -26.58 -16.16 7.96
CA ASN A 92 -26.21 -17.44 7.37
C ASN A 92 -26.63 -17.61 5.90
N ASP A 93 -27.64 -16.85 5.46
CA ASP A 93 -28.14 -16.88 4.09
C ASP A 93 -27.32 -16.02 3.11
N PHE A 94 -26.24 -15.38 3.62
CA PHE A 94 -25.38 -14.58 2.75
C PHE A 94 -24.69 -15.47 1.73
N GLU A 95 -24.74 -15.03 0.46
CA GLU A 95 -24.00 -15.62 -0.65
C GLU A 95 -23.25 -14.53 -1.40
N PHE A 96 -22.05 -14.85 -1.90
CA PHE A 96 -21.40 -14.00 -2.90
C PHE A 96 -22.06 -14.21 -4.25
N THR A 97 -22.37 -13.09 -4.93
CA THR A 97 -22.97 -13.04 -6.25
C THR A 97 -22.30 -11.96 -7.10
N VAL A 98 -22.59 -11.92 -8.40
CA VAL A 98 -22.13 -10.85 -9.33
C VAL A 98 -22.52 -9.44 -8.83
N ASN A 99 -23.62 -9.34 -8.07
CA ASN A 99 -24.16 -8.06 -7.62
C ASN A 99 -23.44 -7.50 -6.38
N ASN A 100 -22.77 -8.35 -5.58
CA ASN A 100 -22.21 -7.90 -4.30
C ASN A 100 -20.68 -8.08 -4.17
N TYR A 101 -20.05 -8.98 -4.94
CA TYR A 101 -18.62 -9.27 -4.73
C TYR A 101 -17.72 -8.03 -4.90
N LYS A 102 -18.09 -7.09 -5.78
CA LYS A 102 -17.33 -5.85 -6.04
C LYS A 102 -17.30 -4.92 -4.82
N ASN A 103 -18.34 -4.99 -3.97
CA ASN A 103 -18.42 -4.20 -2.74
C ASN A 103 -17.74 -4.90 -1.54
N GLU A 104 -17.64 -6.22 -1.58
CA GLU A 104 -17.12 -7.03 -0.49
C GLU A 104 -15.63 -7.36 -0.62
N ILE A 105 -15.09 -7.28 -1.85
CA ILE A 105 -13.68 -7.52 -2.16
C ILE A 105 -13.01 -6.18 -2.54
N ASN A 106 -12.35 -5.57 -1.57
CA ASN A 106 -11.85 -4.19 -1.66
C ASN A 106 -10.49 -4.06 -2.38
N ASP A 107 -9.86 -5.15 -2.81
CA ASP A 107 -8.53 -5.18 -3.43
C ASP A 107 -8.55 -5.68 -4.88
N LEU A 108 -9.66 -5.44 -5.59
CA LEU A 108 -9.75 -5.71 -7.04
C LEU A 108 -8.73 -4.87 -7.81
N ILE A 109 -8.55 -3.62 -7.37
CA ILE A 109 -7.50 -2.71 -7.82
C ILE A 109 -6.55 -2.49 -6.65
N GLY A 110 -5.27 -2.74 -6.85
CA GLY A 110 -4.21 -2.49 -5.89
C GLY A 110 -3.17 -1.53 -6.45
N ILE A 111 -2.86 -0.49 -5.68
CA ILE A 111 -1.83 0.49 -6.01
C ILE A 111 -0.78 0.45 -4.91
N ARG A 112 0.49 0.33 -5.28
CA ARG A 112 1.62 0.47 -4.34
C ARG A 112 2.33 1.76 -4.62
N VAL A 113 2.40 2.62 -3.61
CA VAL A 113 3.11 3.88 -3.61
C VAL A 113 4.37 3.70 -2.79
N ILE A 114 5.52 3.88 -3.42
CA ILE A 114 6.84 3.73 -2.79
C ILE A 114 7.43 5.12 -2.61
N HIS A 115 7.86 5.44 -1.41
CA HIS A 115 8.64 6.62 -1.09
C HIS A 115 10.00 6.23 -0.50
N ILE A 116 10.93 7.18 -0.34
CA ILE A 116 12.29 6.89 0.11
C ILE A 116 12.42 7.08 1.63
N PHE A 117 11.95 8.21 2.16
CA PHE A 117 12.14 8.62 3.54
C PHE A 117 10.83 8.60 4.30
N LYS A 118 10.84 8.18 5.56
CA LYS A 118 9.63 8.04 6.39
C LYS A 118 8.80 9.32 6.50
N ASP A 119 9.46 10.49 6.58
CA ASP A 119 8.82 11.80 6.68
C ASP A 119 7.95 12.17 5.46
N GLN A 120 8.20 11.55 4.30
CA GLN A 120 7.42 11.78 3.08
C GLN A 120 6.00 11.19 3.17
N TRP A 121 5.76 10.22 4.07
CA TRP A 121 4.46 9.60 4.24
C TRP A 121 3.37 10.63 4.54
N GLN A 122 3.63 11.61 5.41
CA GLN A 122 2.63 12.59 5.82
C GLN A 122 2.07 13.37 4.63
N GLY A 123 2.94 13.87 3.75
CA GLY A 123 2.47 14.60 2.56
C GLY A 123 1.75 13.70 1.56
N ILE A 124 2.14 12.41 1.44
CA ILE A 124 1.42 11.42 0.64
C ILE A 124 0.04 11.14 1.25
N HIS A 125 -0.05 11.02 2.57
CA HIS A 125 -1.29 10.85 3.31
C HIS A 125 -2.25 12.01 3.03
N GLU A 126 -1.80 13.24 3.26
CA GLU A 126 -2.59 14.46 2.99
C GLU A 126 -3.08 14.51 1.54
N PHE A 127 -2.22 14.16 0.59
CA PHE A 127 -2.61 14.10 -0.82
C PHE A 127 -3.73 13.09 -1.07
N ILE A 128 -3.62 11.88 -0.51
CA ILE A 128 -4.62 10.81 -0.70
C ILE A 128 -5.98 11.22 -0.11
N ILE A 129 -6.01 11.73 1.12
CA ILE A 129 -7.27 12.09 1.80
C ILE A 129 -7.96 13.30 1.16
N ASN A 130 -7.20 14.20 0.54
CA ASN A 130 -7.73 15.35 -0.19
C ASN A 130 -8.15 15.03 -1.63
N THR A 131 -7.67 13.91 -2.20
CA THR A 131 -7.93 13.55 -3.60
C THR A 131 -9.10 12.59 -3.74
N TRP A 132 -9.24 11.64 -2.83
CA TRP A 132 -10.28 10.62 -2.88
C TRP A 132 -11.09 10.55 -1.59
N LYS A 133 -12.30 10.03 -1.70
CA LYS A 133 -13.09 9.65 -0.54
C LYS A 133 -12.48 8.39 0.07
N VAL A 134 -11.83 8.56 1.23
CA VAL A 134 -11.25 7.45 1.97
C VAL A 134 -12.32 6.75 2.81
N ILE A 135 -12.40 5.41 2.71
CA ILE A 135 -13.32 4.55 3.45
C ILE A 135 -12.68 4.05 4.74
N GLU A 136 -11.41 3.66 4.64
CA GLU A 136 -10.64 3.04 5.74
C GLU A 136 -9.16 3.38 5.59
N ILE A 137 -8.50 3.65 6.71
CA ILE A 137 -7.04 3.79 6.78
C ILE A 137 -6.54 2.80 7.83
N THR A 138 -5.61 1.93 7.42
CA THR A 138 -4.98 0.96 8.32
C THR A 138 -3.46 1.11 8.27
N ALA A 139 -2.84 1.49 9.38
CA ALA A 139 -1.40 1.50 9.55
C ALA A 139 -0.94 0.14 10.10
N ASN A 140 -0.29 -0.66 9.27
CA ASN A 140 0.36 -1.89 9.71
C ASN A 140 1.76 -1.56 10.20
N VAL A 141 2.05 -1.89 11.44
CA VAL A 141 3.30 -1.58 12.15
C VAL A 141 3.92 -2.86 12.73
N ARG A 142 5.23 -2.83 12.99
CA ARG A 142 5.87 -3.87 13.81
C ARG A 142 5.66 -3.55 15.28
N GLU A 143 5.60 -4.57 16.12
CA GLU A 143 5.60 -4.41 17.57
C GLU A 143 6.84 -3.63 18.04
N GLY A 144 6.62 -2.55 18.80
CA GLY A 144 7.64 -1.65 19.32
C GLY A 144 8.06 -0.52 18.37
N ASP A 145 7.43 -0.37 17.20
CA ASP A 145 7.61 0.84 16.37
C ASP A 145 6.99 2.08 17.06
N ASN A 146 7.56 3.27 16.80
CA ASN A 146 6.91 4.52 17.19
C ASN A 146 5.65 4.74 16.35
N ILE A 147 4.50 4.87 17.01
CA ILE A 147 3.19 5.04 16.39
C ILE A 147 2.63 6.47 16.50
N GLU A 148 3.35 7.40 17.13
CA GLU A 148 2.88 8.79 17.34
C GLU A 148 2.54 9.50 16.02
N VAL A 149 3.21 9.13 14.93
CA VAL A 149 2.93 9.65 13.59
C VAL A 149 1.53 9.28 13.10
N PHE A 150 0.90 8.25 13.67
CA PHE A 150 -0.44 7.77 13.36
C PHE A 150 -1.48 8.17 14.42
N ASP A 151 -1.21 9.21 15.24
CA ASP A 151 -2.12 9.71 16.26
C ASP A 151 -3.28 10.51 15.63
N ASP A 152 -4.05 9.82 14.79
CA ASP A 152 -5.27 10.30 14.15
C ASP A 152 -6.37 9.24 14.34
N PRO A 153 -7.54 9.61 14.92
CA PRO A 153 -8.65 8.68 15.17
C PRO A 153 -9.17 7.95 13.92
N SER A 154 -8.92 8.50 12.73
CA SER A 154 -9.31 7.88 11.46
C SER A 154 -8.38 6.73 11.03
N ILE A 155 -7.23 6.59 11.69
CA ILE A 155 -6.20 5.59 11.36
C ILE A 155 -6.28 4.43 12.34
N GLU A 156 -6.62 3.25 11.85
CA GLU A 156 -6.55 2.03 12.64
C GLU A 156 -5.11 1.49 12.63
N VAL A 157 -4.44 1.48 13.78
CA VAL A 157 -3.10 0.91 13.93
C VAL A 157 -3.18 -0.58 14.24
N ARG A 158 -2.55 -1.41 13.41
CA ARG A 158 -2.51 -2.88 13.55
C ARG A 158 -1.09 -3.39 13.67
N SER A 159 -0.74 -3.96 14.81
CA SER A 159 0.54 -4.64 14.98
C SER A 159 0.59 -5.96 14.21
N LYS A 160 1.69 -6.20 13.50
CA LYS A 160 1.93 -7.42 12.71
C LYS A 160 3.09 -8.22 13.27
N ALA A 161 2.82 -9.43 13.72
CA ALA A 161 3.83 -10.36 14.23
C ALA A 161 4.93 -10.68 13.20
N SER A 162 4.63 -10.58 11.90
CA SER A 162 5.64 -10.71 10.83
C SER A 162 6.56 -9.50 10.72
N GLY A 163 6.26 -8.39 11.38
CA GLY A 163 6.96 -7.12 11.22
C GLY A 163 6.63 -6.38 9.92
N TYR A 164 5.59 -6.80 9.20
CA TYR A 164 5.13 -6.11 8.00
C TYR A 164 4.69 -4.68 8.30
N ARG A 165 5.17 -3.72 7.50
CA ARG A 165 4.84 -2.31 7.60
C ARG A 165 4.27 -1.80 6.29
N SER A 166 3.19 -1.04 6.37
CA SER A 166 2.59 -0.34 5.25
C SER A 166 1.35 0.41 5.73
N VAL A 167 1.08 1.59 5.21
CA VAL A 167 -0.22 2.23 5.42
C VAL A 167 -1.14 1.91 4.24
N HIS A 168 -2.29 1.35 4.54
CA HIS A 168 -3.30 0.95 3.55
C HIS A 168 -4.47 1.92 3.59
N TYR A 169 -4.88 2.38 2.42
CA TYR A 169 -6.06 3.22 2.22
C TYR A 169 -7.04 2.47 1.33
N LEU A 170 -8.27 2.33 1.77
CA LEU A 170 -9.37 1.97 0.90
C LEU A 170 -10.01 3.26 0.41
N VAL A 171 -9.95 3.49 -0.89
CA VAL A 171 -10.48 4.70 -1.52
C VAL A 171 -11.62 4.35 -2.45
N GLU A 172 -12.65 5.22 -2.41
CA GLU A 172 -13.80 5.15 -3.30
C GLU A 172 -13.65 6.22 -4.38
N PHE A 173 -13.87 5.83 -5.63
CA PHE A 173 -13.86 6.76 -6.75
C PHE A 173 -14.88 6.35 -7.82
N TYR A 174 -15.22 7.28 -8.68
CA TYR A 174 -16.25 7.13 -9.72
C TYR A 174 -15.65 7.47 -11.09
N PRO A 175 -14.94 6.52 -11.75
CA PRO A 175 -14.40 6.76 -13.10
C PRO A 175 -15.51 6.81 -14.16
N THR A 176 -16.66 6.23 -13.84
CA THR A 176 -17.93 6.23 -14.59
C THR A 176 -19.07 6.41 -13.59
N ASN A 177 -20.29 6.08 -13.96
CA ASN A 177 -21.43 6.04 -13.02
C ASN A 177 -21.34 4.89 -11.99
N GLN A 178 -20.35 4.01 -12.11
CA GLN A 178 -20.15 2.90 -11.17
C GLN A 178 -19.07 3.26 -10.14
N LYS A 179 -19.39 2.96 -8.88
CA LYS A 179 -18.44 3.03 -7.78
C LYS A 179 -17.37 1.97 -7.93
N VAL A 180 -16.13 2.38 -7.74
CA VAL A 180 -14.96 1.48 -7.69
C VAL A 180 -14.21 1.70 -6.39
N ILE A 181 -13.74 0.61 -5.79
CA ILE A 181 -12.89 0.63 -4.61
C ILE A 181 -11.49 0.20 -5.02
N ALA A 182 -10.49 0.98 -4.60
CA ALA A 182 -9.09 0.64 -4.78
C ALA A 182 -8.37 0.62 -3.44
N GLU A 183 -7.43 -0.31 -3.27
CA GLU A 183 -6.51 -0.35 -2.15
C GLU A 183 -5.21 0.35 -2.54
N ILE A 184 -4.85 1.44 -1.85
CA ILE A 184 -3.57 2.13 -1.99
C ILE A 184 -2.70 1.72 -0.80
N GLN A 185 -1.55 1.12 -1.07
CA GLN A 185 -0.55 0.70 -0.07
C GLN A 185 0.64 1.65 -0.17
N VAL A 186 0.88 2.43 0.89
CA VAL A 186 1.99 3.37 0.98
C VAL A 186 3.06 2.78 1.88
N ARG A 187 4.30 2.75 1.41
CA ARG A 187 5.45 2.20 2.15
C ARG A 187 6.77 2.77 1.65
N THR A 188 7.81 2.66 2.48
CA THR A 188 9.17 3.01 2.05
C THR A 188 9.73 1.95 1.10
N ILE A 189 10.82 2.29 0.40
CA ILE A 189 11.54 1.33 -0.45
C ILE A 189 12.08 0.15 0.36
N PHE A 190 12.44 0.37 1.62
CA PHE A 190 12.93 -0.67 2.53
C PHE A 190 11.80 -1.60 2.97
N GLU A 191 10.64 -1.06 3.30
CA GLU A 191 9.42 -1.82 3.63
C GLU A 191 8.92 -2.64 2.44
N GLU A 192 8.99 -2.09 1.22
CA GLU A 192 8.66 -2.84 -0.01
C GLU A 192 9.61 -4.00 -0.21
N GLY A 193 10.93 -3.78 -0.03
CA GLY A 193 11.94 -4.83 -0.16
C GLY A 193 11.69 -5.99 0.80
N TYR A 194 11.44 -5.69 2.08
CA TYR A 194 11.08 -6.71 3.06
C TYR A 194 9.76 -7.41 2.69
N GLY A 195 8.72 -6.64 2.37
CA GLY A 195 7.39 -7.15 2.07
C GLY A 195 7.38 -8.11 0.87
N GLU A 196 8.16 -7.84 -0.18
CA GLU A 196 8.29 -8.72 -1.35
C GLU A 196 9.01 -10.04 -1.01
N ILE A 197 10.04 -10.00 -0.16
CA ILE A 197 10.77 -11.21 0.27
C ILE A 197 9.87 -12.06 1.17
N ASP A 198 9.22 -11.47 2.18
CA ASP A 198 8.29 -12.17 3.08
C ASP A 198 7.16 -12.82 2.29
N HIS A 199 6.57 -12.08 1.34
CA HIS A 199 5.50 -12.57 0.49
C HIS A 199 5.93 -13.77 -0.36
N ARG A 200 7.11 -13.72 -1.02
CA ARG A 200 7.60 -14.83 -1.84
C ARG A 200 7.81 -16.09 -1.02
N LEU A 201 8.38 -15.97 0.18
CA LEU A 201 8.63 -17.11 1.05
C LEU A 201 7.32 -17.74 1.56
N ARG A 202 6.33 -16.93 1.95
CA ARG A 202 5.02 -17.42 2.40
C ARG A 202 4.20 -18.05 1.28
N TYR A 203 4.39 -17.62 0.03
CA TYR A 203 3.71 -18.23 -1.10
C TYR A 203 4.36 -19.51 -1.62
N SER A 204 5.67 -19.66 -1.42
CA SER A 204 6.42 -20.82 -1.90
C SER A 204 6.27 -22.04 -1.00
N HIS A 205 5.81 -21.85 0.26
CA HIS A 205 5.76 -22.90 1.26
C HIS A 205 4.42 -22.86 2.00
N ASN A 206 3.77 -24.00 2.13
CA ASN A 206 2.55 -24.14 2.96
C ASN A 206 2.84 -23.84 4.44
N GLU A 207 4.05 -24.16 4.92
CA GLU A 207 4.58 -23.82 6.23
C GLU A 207 6.02 -23.34 6.08
N ILE A 208 6.32 -22.17 6.65
CA ILE A 208 7.70 -21.65 6.68
C ILE A 208 8.42 -22.27 7.87
N PRO A 209 9.59 -22.94 7.66
CA PRO A 209 10.41 -23.45 8.75
C PRO A 209 10.76 -22.35 9.76
N GLU A 210 10.82 -22.70 11.06
CA GLU A 210 11.10 -21.74 12.14
C GLU A 210 12.42 -20.98 11.96
N ILE A 211 13.44 -21.64 11.40
CA ILE A 211 14.72 -21.00 11.09
C ILE A 211 14.54 -19.86 10.06
N LEU A 212 13.69 -20.02 9.05
CA LEU A 212 13.40 -18.98 8.08
C LEU A 212 12.55 -17.85 8.67
N LYS A 213 11.59 -18.17 9.55
CA LYS A 213 10.81 -17.15 10.29
C LYS A 213 11.72 -16.27 11.13
N SER A 214 12.64 -16.88 11.89
CA SER A 214 13.60 -16.18 12.74
C SER A 214 14.53 -15.28 11.92
N ASN A 215 15.03 -15.76 10.78
CA ASN A 215 15.85 -14.97 9.88
C ASN A 215 15.08 -13.82 9.21
N LEU A 216 13.80 -14.04 8.86
CA LEU A 216 12.93 -12.96 8.35
C LEU A 216 12.72 -11.86 9.39
N LEU A 217 12.51 -12.22 10.66
CA LEU A 217 12.39 -11.24 11.74
C LEU A 217 13.69 -10.45 11.97
N LEU A 218 14.85 -11.13 11.90
CA LEU A 218 16.15 -10.46 11.97
C LEU A 218 16.33 -9.51 10.78
N PHE A 219 16.04 -9.97 9.57
CA PHE A 219 16.10 -9.15 8.36
C PHE A 219 15.17 -7.94 8.46
N ASN A 220 13.94 -8.10 8.99
CA ASN A 220 13.03 -6.98 9.24
C ASN A 220 13.62 -5.91 10.16
N ARG A 221 14.37 -6.31 11.21
CA ARG A 221 15.05 -5.37 12.11
C ARG A 221 16.13 -4.57 11.38
N ILE A 222 16.96 -5.25 10.59
CA ILE A 222 18.02 -4.61 9.81
C ILE A 222 17.42 -3.61 8.81
N VAL A 223 16.39 -4.02 8.09
CA VAL A 223 15.67 -3.17 7.13
C VAL A 223 15.05 -1.95 7.82
N GLY A 224 14.42 -2.13 9.00
CA GLY A 224 13.87 -1.03 9.79
C GLY A 224 14.94 -0.03 10.23
N SER A 225 16.12 -0.51 10.69
CA SER A 225 17.22 0.37 11.06
C SER A 225 17.82 1.10 9.85
N ALA A 226 17.88 0.45 8.68
CA ALA A 226 18.33 1.09 7.46
C ALA A 226 17.37 2.21 7.01
N ASP A 227 16.07 2.00 7.16
CA ASP A 227 15.02 2.98 6.87
C ASP A 227 15.10 4.21 7.81
N GLU A 228 15.33 3.98 9.09
CA GLU A 228 15.57 5.05 10.07
C GLU A 228 16.86 5.84 9.77
N MET A 229 17.94 5.14 9.42
CA MET A 229 19.20 5.75 9.05
C MET A 229 19.06 6.61 7.79
N ALA A 230 18.35 6.14 6.77
CA ALA A 230 18.08 6.90 5.56
C ALA A 230 17.31 8.20 5.86
N SER A 231 16.30 8.15 6.72
CA SER A 231 15.54 9.32 7.15
C SER A 231 16.40 10.29 7.96
N LEU A 232 17.27 9.79 8.84
CA LEU A 232 18.21 10.62 9.59
C LEU A 232 19.21 11.35 8.65
N ILE A 233 19.78 10.63 7.68
CA ILE A 233 20.69 11.21 6.67
C ILE A 233 19.99 12.34 5.90
N ASN A 234 18.73 12.12 5.50
CA ASN A 234 17.94 13.13 4.81
C ASN A 234 17.73 14.39 5.66
N ASN A 235 17.42 14.23 6.94
CA ASN A 235 17.22 15.37 7.84
C ASN A 235 18.51 16.15 8.06
N ILE A 236 19.64 15.47 8.29
CA ILE A 236 20.96 16.12 8.37
C ILE A 236 21.28 16.88 7.09
N SER A 237 21.00 16.29 5.93
CA SER A 237 21.25 16.94 4.64
C SER A 237 20.41 18.22 4.46
N LYS A 238 19.14 18.20 4.88
CA LYS A 238 18.26 19.39 4.85
C LYS A 238 18.80 20.50 5.75
N GLU A 239 19.11 20.17 7.01
CA GLU A 239 19.67 21.14 7.98
C GLU A 239 21.01 21.73 7.48
N TRP A 240 21.85 20.91 6.85
CA TRP A 240 23.10 21.39 6.29
C TRP A 240 22.87 22.38 5.13
N GLY A 241 21.93 22.07 4.25
CA GLY A 241 21.54 22.96 3.14
C GLY A 241 21.01 24.31 3.62
N GLU A 242 20.15 24.31 4.65
CA GLU A 242 19.63 25.53 5.26
C GLU A 242 20.76 26.42 5.85
N LYS A 243 21.68 25.81 6.61
CA LYS A 243 22.84 26.51 7.16
C LYS A 243 23.75 27.07 6.08
N GLU A 244 23.97 26.35 4.98
CA GLU A 244 24.76 26.83 3.86
C GLU A 244 24.16 28.09 3.21
N ILE A 245 22.84 28.13 3.08
CA ILE A 245 22.11 29.30 2.56
C ILE A 245 22.28 30.48 3.51
N ASP A 246 22.12 30.27 4.80
CA ASP A 246 22.28 31.33 5.83
C ASP A 246 23.73 31.88 5.84
N TYR A 247 24.74 31.02 5.79
CA TYR A 247 26.13 31.46 5.71
C TYR A 247 26.40 32.26 4.45
N LYS A 248 25.89 31.86 3.28
CA LYS A 248 26.04 32.62 2.03
C LYS A 248 25.42 34.01 2.13
N LYS A 249 24.26 34.11 2.77
CA LYS A 249 23.60 35.42 3.01
C LYS A 249 24.44 36.31 3.91
N ILE A 250 24.93 35.82 5.02
CA ILE A 250 25.79 36.56 5.96
C ILE A 250 27.06 37.03 5.26
N ILE A 251 27.72 36.19 4.46
CA ILE A 251 28.90 36.55 3.71
C ILE A 251 28.61 37.69 2.71
N GLU A 252 27.47 37.67 2.06
CA GLU A 252 27.11 38.69 1.07
C GLU A 252 26.78 40.05 1.73
N GLU A 253 26.11 40.01 2.89
CA GLU A 253 25.86 41.18 3.73
C GLU A 253 27.17 41.81 4.21
N GLN A 254 28.12 41.01 4.69
CA GLN A 254 29.44 41.45 5.15
C GLN A 254 30.26 42.07 3.99
N LYS A 255 30.25 41.46 2.79
CA LYS A 255 30.92 42.03 1.62
C LYS A 255 30.34 43.39 1.24
N THR A 256 29.03 43.51 1.29
CA THR A 256 28.32 44.77 0.98
C THR A 256 28.75 45.88 1.96
N GLU A 257 28.79 45.58 3.24
CA GLU A 257 29.21 46.53 4.27
C GLU A 257 30.69 46.90 4.17
N ILE A 258 31.58 45.92 3.90
CA ILE A 258 33.00 46.19 3.60
C ILE A 258 33.16 47.14 2.42
N ASN A 259 32.42 46.94 1.34
CA ASN A 259 32.48 47.81 0.16
C ASN A 259 31.97 49.22 0.48
N ARG A 260 30.91 49.33 1.27
CA ARG A 260 30.40 50.65 1.75
C ARG A 260 31.41 51.38 2.61
N LEU A 261 32.08 50.67 3.54
CA LEU A 261 33.12 51.27 4.40
C LEU A 261 34.36 51.68 3.62
N LYS A 262 34.73 50.92 2.58
CA LYS A 262 35.85 51.28 1.67
C LYS A 262 35.54 52.55 0.84
N SER A 263 34.34 52.64 0.31
CA SER A 263 33.92 53.83 -0.48
C SER A 263 33.87 55.10 0.37
N ASN A 264 33.43 54.99 1.64
CA ASN A 264 33.43 56.13 2.56
C ASN A 264 34.84 56.57 2.97
N LYS A 265 35.87 55.69 2.95
CA LYS A 265 37.27 56.02 3.23
C LYS A 265 37.97 56.72 2.05
N THR A 266 37.52 56.53 0.83
CA THR A 266 38.12 57.16 -0.35
C THR A 266 37.49 58.51 -0.68
N SER A 267 36.45 58.93 0.04
CA SER A 267 35.75 60.21 -0.13
C SER A 267 36.14 61.24 0.93
N ASN A 268 37.04 60.95 1.86
CA ASN A 268 37.67 61.83 2.82
C ASN A 268 39.18 61.95 2.50
#